data_ab3ec44a07557f0feb6f168a20ed5c0f
#
_entry.id   ab3ec44a07557f0feb6f168a20ed5c0f
#
_cell.length_a   1.000
_cell.length_b   1.000
_cell.length_c   1.000
_cell.angle_alpha   90.00
_cell.angle_beta   90.00
_cell.angle_gamma   90.00
#
_symmetry.space_group_name_H-M   'P 1'
#
loop_
_entity.id
_entity.type
_entity.pdbx_description
1 polymer ?
#
loop_
_entity_poly.entity_id
_entity_poly.type
_entity_poly.pdbx_seq_one_letter_code
_entity_poly.pdbx_strand_id
1 'polypeptide(L)'
;MDVFKTEKHISSWAGLCPKNNESAGKKKRSGIKSGNNWLRSMLCECAWSATKKKDSRFKNKYWSMVPRMGRKKALIAIANMMLRLIYHLLKTKSTYKELEIQYFIDKDKRREDRIIKELKSKGYLVEKDSL
;
A
#
# COMPACT_ATOMS: atom_id res chain seq x y z
N MET A 1 15.16 -13.56 12.06
CA MET A 1 14.90 -12.15 11.64
C MET A 1 15.88 -11.14 12.25
N ASP A 2 16.85 -11.59 12.99
CA ASP A 2 17.82 -10.74 13.71
C ASP A 2 18.80 -9.99 12.81
N VAL A 3 19.04 -10.51 11.60
CA VAL A 3 19.86 -9.85 10.57
C VAL A 3 19.28 -8.49 10.14
N PHE A 4 17.97 -8.34 10.14
CA PHE A 4 17.30 -7.11 9.76
C PHE A 4 16.74 -6.39 10.99
N LYS A 5 17.36 -5.30 11.41
CA LYS A 5 16.91 -4.51 12.57
C LYS A 5 15.49 -3.97 12.42
N THR A 6 15.08 -3.62 11.19
CA THR A 6 13.74 -3.04 10.91
C THR A 6 13.18 -3.56 9.59
N GLU A 7 11.85 -3.43 9.43
CA GLU A 7 11.13 -3.72 8.19
C GLU A 7 11.64 -2.89 6.98
N LYS A 8 12.19 -1.71 7.26
CA LYS A 8 12.76 -0.83 6.21
C LYS A 8 14.07 -1.41 5.67
N HIS A 9 14.87 -2.04 6.51
CA HIS A 9 16.14 -2.66 6.08
C HIS A 9 15.86 -3.84 5.13
N ILE A 10 14.95 -4.74 5.46
CA ILE A 10 14.61 -5.86 4.58
C ILE A 10 13.97 -5.38 3.28
N SER A 11 13.11 -4.34 3.31
CA SER A 11 12.52 -3.76 2.10
C SER A 11 13.57 -3.11 1.19
N SER A 12 14.58 -2.46 1.76
CA SER A 12 15.70 -1.90 1.01
C SER A 12 16.59 -2.98 0.41
N TRP A 13 16.89 -4.03 1.16
CA TRP A 13 17.67 -5.17 0.71
C TRP A 13 16.97 -5.93 -0.43
N ALA A 14 15.64 -6.09 -0.35
CA ALA A 14 14.83 -6.70 -1.40
C ALA A 14 14.69 -5.81 -2.67
N GLY A 15 15.15 -4.56 -2.64
CA GLY A 15 15.03 -3.64 -3.76
C GLY A 15 13.60 -3.17 -4.02
N LEU A 16 12.74 -3.16 -2.99
CA LEU A 16 11.35 -2.69 -3.10
C LEU A 16 11.16 -1.24 -2.67
N CYS A 17 12.23 -0.57 -2.23
CA CYS A 17 12.21 0.85 -1.89
C CYS A 17 12.54 1.72 -3.11
N PRO A 18 11.88 2.89 -3.25
CA PRO A 18 12.26 3.86 -4.27
C PRO A 18 13.68 4.40 -4.01
N LYS A 19 14.40 4.70 -5.08
CA LYS A 19 15.66 5.46 -4.97
C LYS A 19 15.32 6.90 -4.60
N ASN A 20 16.12 7.50 -3.73
CA ASN A 20 16.09 8.94 -3.52
C ASN A 20 17.10 9.56 -4.49
N ASN A 21 16.61 10.15 -5.58
CA ASN A 21 17.39 10.89 -6.56
C ASN A 21 17.00 12.38 -6.46
N GLU A 22 17.56 13.04 -5.48
CA GLU A 22 17.40 14.48 -5.29
C GLU A 22 18.78 15.13 -5.34
N SER A 23 18.93 16.14 -6.21
CA SER A 23 20.14 16.93 -6.32
C SER A 23 19.76 18.39 -6.45
N ALA A 24 20.33 19.24 -5.61
CA ALA A 24 20.08 20.69 -5.59
C ALA A 24 18.56 21.04 -5.53
N GLY A 25 17.79 20.34 -4.67
CA GLY A 25 16.36 20.57 -4.51
C GLY A 25 15.49 20.07 -5.68
N LYS A 26 16.07 19.53 -6.74
CA LYS A 26 15.33 18.98 -7.89
C LYS A 26 15.21 17.47 -7.78
N LYS A 27 13.96 16.97 -7.68
CA LYS A 27 13.68 15.52 -7.72
C LYS A 27 13.84 15.00 -9.15
N LYS A 28 14.87 14.18 -9.37
CA LYS A 28 15.03 13.43 -10.62
C LYS A 28 14.19 12.15 -10.59
N ARG A 29 13.80 11.66 -11.78
CA ARG A 29 13.03 10.43 -11.93
C ARG A 29 13.75 9.28 -11.24
N SER A 30 13.17 8.74 -10.16
CA SER A 30 13.78 7.66 -9.40
C SER A 30 13.14 6.33 -9.75
N GLY A 31 13.97 5.34 -10.10
CA GLY A 31 13.60 3.93 -10.19
C GLY A 31 13.59 3.26 -8.80
N ILE A 32 13.53 1.94 -8.79
CA ILE A 32 13.68 1.12 -7.59
C ILE A 32 15.18 0.91 -7.33
N LYS A 33 15.59 0.77 -6.05
CA LYS A 33 16.96 0.37 -5.71
C LYS A 33 17.27 -1.03 -6.28
N SER A 34 18.52 -1.26 -6.63
CA SER A 34 19.01 -2.62 -6.85
C SER A 34 18.88 -3.42 -5.56
N GLY A 35 18.53 -4.69 -5.64
CA GLY A 35 18.34 -5.56 -4.50
C GLY A 35 18.20 -7.01 -4.93
N ASN A 36 17.72 -7.87 -4.04
CA ASN A 36 17.53 -9.29 -4.34
C ASN A 36 16.40 -9.47 -5.37
N ASN A 37 16.78 -9.78 -6.62
CA ASN A 37 15.85 -9.92 -7.74
C ASN A 37 14.88 -11.09 -7.55
N TRP A 38 15.34 -12.20 -6.97
CA TRP A 38 14.50 -13.38 -6.72
C TRP A 38 13.36 -13.05 -5.79
N LEU A 39 13.68 -12.51 -4.61
CA LEU A 39 12.67 -12.15 -3.62
C LEU A 39 11.70 -11.10 -4.17
N ARG A 40 12.22 -10.12 -4.90
CA ARG A 40 11.39 -9.08 -5.53
C ARG A 40 10.41 -9.67 -6.53
N SER A 41 10.88 -10.55 -7.44
CA SER A 41 10.02 -11.19 -8.44
C SER A 41 8.93 -12.03 -7.79
N MET A 42 9.31 -12.90 -6.84
CA MET A 42 8.36 -13.71 -6.08
C MET A 42 7.28 -12.86 -5.38
N LEU A 43 7.70 -11.79 -4.72
CA LEU A 43 6.76 -10.89 -4.04
C LEU A 43 5.86 -10.11 -5.02
N CYS A 44 6.35 -9.78 -6.21
CA CYS A 44 5.51 -9.16 -7.24
C CYS A 44 4.46 -10.13 -7.78
N GLU A 45 4.79 -11.40 -7.96
CA GLU A 45 3.83 -12.44 -8.38
C GLU A 45 2.79 -12.70 -7.30
N CYS A 46 3.23 -12.83 -6.03
CA CYS A 46 2.33 -12.94 -4.89
C CYS A 46 1.41 -11.71 -4.78
N ALA A 47 1.96 -10.52 -4.94
CA ALA A 47 1.19 -9.28 -4.92
C ALA A 47 0.16 -9.24 -6.04
N TRP A 48 0.54 -9.64 -7.26
CA TRP A 48 -0.39 -9.73 -8.38
C TRP A 48 -1.55 -10.69 -8.10
N SER A 49 -1.26 -11.87 -7.58
CA SER A 49 -2.28 -12.85 -7.19
C SER A 49 -3.19 -12.30 -6.08
N ALA A 50 -2.62 -11.65 -5.07
CA ALA A 50 -3.37 -11.05 -3.96
C ALA A 50 -4.31 -9.91 -4.41
N THR A 51 -3.95 -9.18 -5.48
CA THR A 51 -4.83 -8.12 -6.04
C THR A 51 -6.07 -8.68 -6.76
N LYS A 52 -6.07 -9.96 -7.12
CA LYS A 52 -7.22 -10.64 -7.74
C LYS A 52 -8.21 -11.20 -6.72
N LYS A 53 -7.76 -11.48 -5.50
CA LYS A 53 -8.61 -12.03 -4.44
C LYS A 53 -9.72 -11.04 -4.10
N LYS A 54 -10.97 -11.51 -4.12
CA LYS A 54 -12.14 -10.71 -3.73
C LYS A 54 -12.03 -10.30 -2.26
N ASP A 55 -12.45 -9.09 -1.95
CA ASP A 55 -12.51 -8.54 -0.57
C ASP A 55 -11.18 -8.54 0.20
N SER A 56 -10.07 -8.55 -0.55
CA SER A 56 -8.73 -8.50 0.05
C SER A 56 -8.27 -7.05 0.29
N ARG A 57 -7.64 -6.82 1.45
CA ARG A 57 -6.94 -5.58 1.79
C ARG A 57 -5.98 -5.15 0.67
N PHE A 58 -5.25 -6.11 0.08
CA PHE A 58 -4.27 -5.86 -0.97
C PHE A 58 -4.93 -5.37 -2.26
N LYS A 59 -6.07 -5.96 -2.66
CA LYS A 59 -6.87 -5.53 -3.79
C LYS A 59 -7.35 -4.10 -3.63
N ASN A 60 -8.01 -3.79 -2.51
CA ASN A 60 -8.53 -2.46 -2.23
C ASN A 60 -7.41 -1.40 -2.21
N LYS A 61 -6.28 -1.73 -1.58
CA LYS A 61 -5.12 -0.85 -1.55
C LYS A 61 -4.50 -0.65 -2.92
N TYR A 62 -4.38 -1.70 -3.72
CA TYR A 62 -3.86 -1.63 -5.08
C TYR A 62 -4.67 -0.65 -5.93
N TRP A 63 -5.98 -0.86 -6.02
CA TRP A 63 -6.86 -0.02 -6.82
C TRP A 63 -6.92 1.43 -6.34
N SER A 64 -6.79 1.69 -5.05
CA SER A 64 -6.68 3.05 -4.52
C SER A 64 -5.39 3.78 -4.94
N MET A 65 -4.33 3.05 -5.28
CA MET A 65 -3.04 3.63 -5.69
C MET A 65 -2.88 3.74 -7.21
N VAL A 66 -3.55 2.89 -7.98
CA VAL A 66 -3.42 2.84 -9.46
C VAL A 66 -3.67 4.19 -10.13
N PRO A 67 -4.73 4.97 -9.80
CA PRO A 67 -4.98 6.26 -10.45
C PRO A 67 -3.83 7.26 -10.28
N ARG A 68 -3.17 7.22 -9.11
CA ARG A 68 -2.10 8.18 -8.76
C ARG A 68 -0.74 7.81 -9.34
N MET A 69 -0.38 6.53 -9.30
CA MET A 69 1.00 6.10 -9.62
C MET A 69 1.12 5.10 -10.75
N GLY A 70 0.02 4.60 -11.27
CA GLY A 70 -0.05 3.60 -12.33
C GLY A 70 0.16 2.16 -11.83
N ARG A 71 -0.26 1.18 -12.65
CA ARG A 71 -0.33 -0.24 -12.28
C ARG A 71 1.00 -0.83 -11.80
N LYS A 72 2.09 -0.59 -12.54
CA LYS A 72 3.42 -1.17 -12.23
C LYS A 72 3.95 -0.68 -10.87
N LYS A 73 3.86 0.63 -10.59
CA LYS A 73 4.32 1.19 -9.32
C LYS A 73 3.43 0.77 -8.16
N ALA A 74 2.11 0.70 -8.37
CA ALA A 74 1.16 0.21 -7.38
C ALA A 74 1.46 -1.24 -6.99
N LEU A 75 1.79 -2.11 -7.96
CA LEU A 75 2.17 -3.50 -7.69
C LEU A 75 3.41 -3.61 -6.80
N ILE A 76 4.46 -2.84 -7.10
CA ILE A 76 5.67 -2.79 -6.27
C ILE A 76 5.36 -2.30 -4.85
N ALA A 77 4.46 -1.34 -4.70
CA ALA A 77 4.04 -0.86 -3.38
C ALA A 77 3.29 -1.94 -2.58
N ILE A 78 2.46 -2.76 -3.24
CA ILE A 78 1.81 -3.91 -2.60
C ILE A 78 2.84 -4.97 -2.22
N ALA A 79 3.80 -5.31 -3.10
CA ALA A 79 4.88 -6.24 -2.80
C ALA A 79 5.71 -5.79 -1.57
N ASN A 80 6.03 -4.50 -1.47
CA ASN A 80 6.68 -3.92 -0.30
C ASN A 80 5.82 -4.08 0.96
N MET A 81 4.52 -3.78 0.88
CA MET A 81 3.60 -3.92 2.00
C MET A 81 3.51 -5.38 2.48
N MET A 82 3.49 -6.35 1.56
CA MET A 82 3.51 -7.78 1.89
C MET A 82 4.81 -8.17 2.60
N LEU A 83 5.97 -7.73 2.11
CA LEU A 83 7.25 -8.03 2.74
C LEU A 83 7.33 -7.48 4.17
N ARG A 84 6.88 -6.26 4.39
CA ARG A 84 6.84 -5.65 5.72
C ARG A 84 5.92 -6.42 6.66
N LEU A 85 4.76 -6.85 6.16
CA LEU A 85 3.84 -7.70 6.91
C LEU A 85 4.48 -9.04 7.29
N ILE A 86 5.13 -9.72 6.32
CA ILE A 86 5.85 -10.98 6.57
C ILE A 86 6.94 -10.77 7.63
N TYR A 87 7.70 -9.68 7.56
CA TYR A 87 8.71 -9.35 8.57
C TYR A 87 8.11 -9.27 9.98
N HIS A 88 6.98 -8.56 10.13
CA HIS A 88 6.30 -8.44 11.43
C HIS A 88 5.79 -9.79 11.93
N LEU A 89 5.12 -10.57 11.07
CA LEU A 89 4.59 -11.89 11.45
C LEU A 89 5.71 -12.83 11.91
N LEU A 90 6.84 -12.85 11.19
CA LEU A 90 7.98 -13.69 11.57
C LEU A 90 8.67 -13.20 12.84
N LYS A 91 8.75 -11.90 13.06
CA LYS A 91 9.34 -11.31 14.26
C LYS A 91 8.50 -11.55 15.50
N THR A 92 7.18 -11.44 15.38
CA THR A 92 6.22 -11.63 16.49
C THR A 92 5.75 -13.07 16.63
N LYS A 93 6.15 -13.97 15.71
CA LYS A 93 5.68 -15.37 15.65
C LYS A 93 4.14 -15.47 15.67
N SER A 94 3.47 -14.50 15.05
CA SER A 94 2.01 -14.41 14.99
C SER A 94 1.47 -14.88 13.64
N THR A 95 0.22 -15.36 13.63
CA THR A 95 -0.47 -15.73 12.39
C THR A 95 -1.10 -14.51 11.73
N TYR A 96 -1.16 -14.53 10.40
CA TYR A 96 -1.85 -13.47 9.64
C TYR A 96 -3.36 -13.53 9.86
N LYS A 97 -3.93 -12.42 10.28
CA LYS A 97 -5.37 -12.19 10.29
C LYS A 97 -5.70 -11.10 9.29
N GLU A 98 -6.58 -11.40 8.34
CA GLU A 98 -7.07 -10.38 7.42
C GLU A 98 -7.96 -9.39 8.18
N LEU A 99 -7.85 -8.10 7.84
CA LEU A 99 -8.74 -7.10 8.42
C LEU A 99 -10.18 -7.39 7.97
N GLU A 100 -11.11 -7.38 8.91
CA GLU A 100 -12.52 -7.60 8.63
C GLU A 100 -13.05 -6.57 7.62
N ILE A 101 -14.06 -6.98 6.85
CA ILE A 101 -14.76 -6.13 5.87
C ILE A 101 -15.27 -4.85 6.53
N GLN A 102 -15.70 -4.94 7.79
CA GLN A 102 -16.17 -3.81 8.59
C GLN A 102 -15.14 -2.67 8.65
N TYR A 103 -13.84 -2.97 8.77
CA TYR A 103 -12.79 -1.94 8.77
C TYR A 103 -12.76 -1.13 7.46
N PHE A 104 -13.04 -1.77 6.32
CA PHE A 104 -13.08 -1.08 5.03
C PHE A 104 -14.33 -0.22 4.89
N ILE A 105 -15.48 -0.73 5.33
CA ILE A 105 -16.73 0.01 5.36
C ILE A 105 -16.58 1.26 6.22
N ASP A 106 -16.04 1.15 7.43
CA ASP A 106 -15.83 2.28 8.33
C ASP A 106 -14.85 3.31 7.75
N LYS A 107 -13.85 2.85 7.01
CA LYS A 107 -12.90 3.74 6.35
C LYS A 107 -13.55 4.53 5.20
N ASP A 108 -14.38 3.89 4.39
CA ASP A 108 -15.07 4.54 3.30
C ASP A 108 -16.09 5.52 3.85
N LYS A 109 -16.85 5.17 4.90
CA LYS A 109 -17.75 6.05 5.62
C LYS A 109 -17.04 7.30 6.17
N ARG A 110 -15.88 7.15 6.82
CA ARG A 110 -15.08 8.30 7.29
C ARG A 110 -14.62 9.20 6.15
N ARG A 111 -14.35 8.63 4.97
CA ARG A 111 -13.99 9.40 3.78
C ARG A 111 -15.16 10.19 3.25
N GLU A 112 -16.35 9.59 3.17
CA GLU A 112 -17.60 10.25 2.79
C GLU A 112 -17.94 11.39 3.74
N ASP A 113 -17.90 11.16 5.05
CA ASP A 113 -18.15 12.17 6.08
C ASP A 113 -17.21 13.37 5.94
N ARG A 114 -15.94 13.12 5.63
CA ARG A 114 -14.96 14.19 5.40
C ARG A 114 -15.30 15.01 4.15
N ILE A 115 -15.67 14.36 3.06
CA ILE A 115 -16.06 15.03 1.80
C ILE A 115 -17.32 15.85 2.03
N ILE A 116 -18.32 15.30 2.72
CA ILE A 116 -19.56 16.01 3.06
C ILE A 116 -19.26 17.25 3.91
N LYS A 117 -18.37 17.11 4.90
CA LYS A 117 -17.96 18.23 5.74
C LYS A 117 -17.25 19.33 4.93
N GLU A 118 -16.41 18.95 4.00
CA GLU A 118 -15.70 19.89 3.10
C GLU A 118 -16.70 20.61 2.17
N LEU A 119 -17.66 19.90 1.58
CA LEU A 119 -18.67 20.51 0.73
C LEU A 119 -19.56 21.47 1.52
N LYS A 120 -20.00 21.09 2.72
CA LYS A 120 -20.79 21.98 3.60
C LYS A 120 -19.99 23.23 3.99
N SER A 121 -18.69 23.13 4.24
CA SER A 121 -17.85 24.31 4.54
C SER A 121 -17.70 25.27 3.38
N LYS A 122 -17.88 24.79 2.14
CA LYS A 122 -17.88 25.60 0.90
C LYS A 122 -19.28 26.14 0.53
N GLY A 123 -20.29 25.90 1.37
CA GLY A 123 -21.65 26.42 1.18
C GLY A 123 -22.57 25.55 0.34
N TYR A 124 -22.16 24.31 0.00
CA TYR A 124 -23.02 23.38 -0.73
C TYR A 124 -24.01 22.68 0.21
N LEU A 125 -25.27 22.61 -0.22
CA LEU A 125 -26.26 21.74 0.42
C LEU A 125 -26.03 20.31 -0.05
N VAL A 126 -25.77 19.40 0.89
CA VAL A 126 -25.60 17.98 0.60
C VAL A 126 -26.74 17.22 1.27
N GLU A 127 -27.64 16.69 0.46
CA GLU A 127 -28.73 15.80 0.88
C GLU A 127 -28.35 14.36 0.53
N LYS A 128 -28.76 13.42 1.38
CA LYS A 128 -28.63 11.99 1.08
C LYS A 128 -29.91 11.57 0.39
N ASP A 129 -29.84 11.20 -0.88
CA ASP A 129 -30.96 10.50 -1.51
C ASP A 129 -31.17 9.17 -0.77
N SER A 130 -32.30 9.03 -0.14
CA SER A 130 -32.82 7.77 0.40
C SER A 130 -33.38 6.95 -0.76
N LEU A 131 -32.51 6.09 -1.35
CA LEU A 131 -32.97 5.01 -2.22
C LEU A 131 -33.38 3.80 -1.38
#